data_a518883cad3461eca3b440e79343fda3
#
_entry.id   a518883cad3461eca3b440e79343fda3
#
_cell.length_a   1.000
_cell.length_b   1.000
_cell.length_c   1.000
_cell.angle_alpha   90.00
_cell.angle_beta   90.00
_cell.angle_gamma   90.00
#
_symmetry.space_group_name_H-M   'P 1'
#
loop_
_entity.id
_entity.type
_entity.pdbx_description
1 polymer ?
#
loop_
_entity_poly.entity_id
_entity_poly.type
_entity_poly.pdbx_seq_one_letter_code
_entity_poly.pdbx_strand_id
1 'polypeptide(L)'
;LEEFLGEAAKIIDMIVDQSDEGLEVLRGSSTYTFEGNWKLQAENGADGYHVSAVHWNYAATTSRRKAAEAEREDNIRAMDAGKWGKQGGGFYSFTNGHLLLWSQWANPQDRPNYPRREAFAEKFGKPTADWMIERSRNLCLYPNVYLMDQFGSQIRLLRPLSVNKTEVTIYCIAPKGESAQARSQRIRQYEDFFNVSGMATPDDLEEFRACQAGFAGSASPWNDMCRGATHWVKGA
;
A
#
# COMPACT_ATOMS: atom_id res chain seq x y z
N LEU A 1 3.14 -6.06 23.59
CA LEU A 1 3.18 -5.59 22.21
C LEU A 1 3.90 -6.61 21.32
N GLU A 2 5.07 -7.09 21.73
CA GLU A 2 5.86 -8.07 20.99
C GLU A 2 5.07 -9.35 20.66
N GLU A 3 4.39 -9.92 21.66
CA GLU A 3 3.54 -11.10 21.48
C GLU A 3 2.38 -10.83 20.49
N PHE A 4 1.81 -9.62 20.51
CA PHE A 4 0.75 -9.23 19.58
C PHE A 4 1.27 -9.09 18.15
N LEU A 5 2.41 -8.43 17.97
CA LEU A 5 2.98 -8.16 16.63
C LEU A 5 3.59 -9.42 16.00
N GLY A 6 4.23 -10.29 16.80
CA GLY A 6 4.91 -11.47 16.29
C GLY A 6 5.87 -11.11 15.14
N GLU A 7 5.81 -11.86 14.05
CA GLU A 7 6.66 -11.65 12.87
C GLU A 7 6.37 -10.34 12.12
N ALA A 8 5.18 -9.75 12.30
CA ALA A 8 4.83 -8.47 11.70
C ALA A 8 5.74 -7.32 12.18
N ALA A 9 6.37 -7.46 13.36
CA ALA A 9 7.32 -6.49 13.88
C ALA A 9 8.48 -6.23 12.91
N LYS A 10 8.99 -7.27 12.23
CA LYS A 10 10.07 -7.12 11.24
C LYS A 10 9.70 -6.22 10.07
N ILE A 11 8.44 -6.23 9.68
CA ILE A 11 7.95 -5.37 8.59
C ILE A 11 7.85 -3.91 9.07
N ILE A 12 7.45 -3.72 10.33
CA ILE A 12 7.44 -2.38 10.96
C ILE A 12 8.87 -1.82 11.02
N ASP A 13 9.83 -2.63 11.46
CA ASP A 13 11.24 -2.24 11.54
C ASP A 13 11.75 -1.77 10.16
N MET A 14 11.48 -2.51 9.08
CA MET A 14 11.87 -2.12 7.72
C MET A 14 11.29 -0.76 7.26
N ILE A 15 10.20 -0.33 7.85
CA ILE A 15 9.58 0.97 7.56
C ILE A 15 10.18 2.05 8.45
N VAL A 16 10.33 1.78 9.75
CA VAL A 16 10.88 2.73 10.73
C VAL A 16 12.36 2.99 10.49
N ASP A 17 13.12 1.96 10.18
CA ASP A 17 14.57 2.00 9.98
C ASP A 17 15.00 2.67 8.67
N GLN A 18 14.05 3.22 7.91
CA GLN A 18 14.40 4.10 6.78
C GLN A 18 15.10 5.38 7.20
N SER A 19 15.10 5.73 8.50
CA SER A 19 15.89 6.80 9.07
C SER A 19 16.38 6.43 10.46
N ASP A 20 17.60 6.84 10.81
CA ASP A 20 18.16 6.69 12.15
C ASP A 20 17.41 7.53 13.20
N GLU A 21 16.72 8.59 12.75
CA GLU A 21 15.86 9.44 13.57
C GLU A 21 14.40 8.95 13.63
N GLY A 22 14.10 7.82 12.95
CA GLY A 22 12.76 7.26 12.84
C GLY A 22 11.87 8.00 11.86
N LEU A 23 10.55 7.90 12.07
CA LEU A 23 9.53 8.48 11.20
C LEU A 23 8.91 9.74 11.85
N GLU A 24 8.30 10.54 11.00
CA GLU A 24 7.40 11.62 11.40
C GLU A 24 6.06 11.50 10.70
N VAL A 25 4.99 11.91 11.36
CA VAL A 25 3.69 12.11 10.73
C VAL A 25 3.67 13.49 10.11
N LEU A 26 3.42 13.59 8.82
CA LEU A 26 3.31 14.86 8.13
C LEU A 26 2.04 15.60 8.61
N ARG A 27 2.08 16.93 8.55
CA ARG A 27 0.96 17.76 9.01
C ARG A 27 -0.29 17.49 8.19
N GLY A 28 -1.41 17.30 8.89
CA GLY A 28 -2.70 17.03 8.30
C GLY A 28 -3.04 15.55 8.29
N SER A 29 -4.30 15.29 8.04
CA SER A 29 -4.85 13.96 7.82
C SER A 29 -5.93 14.05 6.75
N SER A 30 -6.20 12.93 6.09
CA SER A 30 -7.35 12.80 5.22
C SER A 30 -8.35 11.85 5.87
N THR A 31 -9.61 12.25 5.92
CA THR A 31 -10.69 11.41 6.43
C THR A 31 -11.82 11.37 5.42
N TYR A 32 -12.32 10.16 5.14
CA TYR A 32 -13.47 9.95 4.29
C TYR A 32 -14.35 8.83 4.82
N THR A 33 -15.57 8.74 4.33
CA THR A 33 -16.48 7.63 4.62
C THR A 33 -16.88 6.94 3.33
N PHE A 34 -17.19 5.64 3.41
CA PHE A 34 -17.81 4.89 2.34
C PHE A 34 -18.98 4.06 2.85
N GLU A 35 -19.92 3.80 1.95
CA GLU A 35 -21.12 2.99 2.21
C GLU A 35 -20.78 1.50 2.01
N GLY A 36 -20.17 0.91 3.02
CA GLY A 36 -19.74 -0.48 3.04
C GLY A 36 -19.21 -0.92 4.41
N ASN A 37 -19.19 -2.23 4.62
CA ASN A 37 -18.60 -2.82 5.80
C ASN A 37 -17.10 -2.62 5.82
N TRP A 38 -16.50 -2.38 7.00
CA TRP A 38 -15.07 -2.15 7.18
C TRP A 38 -14.20 -3.31 6.67
N LYS A 39 -14.73 -4.54 6.67
CA LYS A 39 -14.01 -5.72 6.18
C LYS A 39 -13.71 -5.67 4.70
N LEU A 40 -14.52 -4.96 3.89
CA LEU A 40 -14.23 -4.75 2.47
C LEU A 40 -12.91 -4.03 2.27
N GLN A 41 -12.69 -2.93 3.00
CA GLN A 41 -11.41 -2.22 2.97
C GLN A 41 -10.27 -3.06 3.59
N ALA A 42 -10.57 -3.85 4.62
CA ALA A 42 -9.57 -4.71 5.23
C ALA A 42 -9.13 -5.84 4.27
N GLU A 43 -10.05 -6.46 3.55
CA GLU A 43 -9.75 -7.46 2.52
C GLU A 43 -9.01 -6.85 1.34
N ASN A 44 -9.44 -5.69 0.85
CA ASN A 44 -8.80 -4.98 -0.24
C ASN A 44 -7.31 -4.71 0.02
N GLY A 45 -6.95 -4.32 1.24
CA GLY A 45 -5.55 -4.08 1.62
C GLY A 45 -4.67 -5.33 1.62
N ALA A 46 -5.25 -6.52 1.62
CA ALA A 46 -4.56 -7.81 1.55
C ALA A 46 -4.75 -8.53 0.19
N ASP A 47 -5.57 -7.98 -0.71
CA ASP A 47 -5.84 -8.54 -2.03
C ASP A 47 -5.00 -7.87 -3.12
N GLY A 48 -4.17 -8.64 -3.80
CA GLY A 48 -3.41 -8.19 -4.97
C GLY A 48 -4.14 -8.37 -6.31
N TYR A 49 -5.23 -9.13 -6.35
CA TYR A 49 -5.91 -9.45 -7.61
C TYR A 49 -6.77 -8.32 -8.17
N HIS A 50 -7.33 -7.48 -7.30
CA HIS A 50 -8.13 -6.33 -7.74
C HIS A 50 -7.28 -5.26 -8.44
N VAL A 51 -6.00 -5.16 -8.09
CA VAL A 51 -5.11 -4.07 -8.51
C VAL A 51 -5.11 -3.84 -10.02
N SER A 52 -4.98 -4.90 -10.81
CA SER A 52 -4.94 -4.79 -12.27
C SER A 52 -6.31 -4.53 -12.92
N ALA A 53 -7.39 -4.88 -12.24
CA ALA A 53 -8.75 -4.67 -12.74
C ALA A 53 -9.32 -3.31 -12.33
N VAL A 54 -9.25 -2.99 -11.04
CA VAL A 54 -9.83 -1.79 -10.45
C VAL A 54 -8.99 -0.55 -10.74
N HIS A 55 -7.65 -0.66 -10.66
CA HIS A 55 -6.74 0.49 -10.81
C HIS A 55 -6.14 0.65 -12.21
N TRP A 56 -6.81 0.14 -13.24
CA TRP A 56 -6.34 0.29 -14.62
C TRP A 56 -6.19 1.75 -15.04
N ASN A 57 -7.11 2.62 -14.63
CA ASN A 57 -7.05 4.04 -14.95
C ASN A 57 -5.79 4.70 -14.37
N TYR A 58 -5.44 4.38 -13.12
CA TYR A 58 -4.19 4.85 -12.51
C TYR A 58 -2.98 4.35 -13.29
N ALA A 59 -2.91 3.05 -13.58
CA ALA A 59 -1.79 2.44 -14.30
C ALA A 59 -1.60 3.07 -15.70
N ALA A 60 -2.69 3.25 -16.46
CA ALA A 60 -2.65 3.86 -17.79
C ALA A 60 -2.24 5.34 -17.73
N THR A 61 -2.72 6.07 -16.74
CA THR A 61 -2.41 7.50 -16.58
C THR A 61 -0.97 7.73 -16.17
N THR A 62 -0.46 6.97 -15.19
CA THR A 62 0.94 7.09 -14.76
C THR A 62 1.92 6.67 -15.85
N SER A 63 1.58 5.65 -16.63
CA SER A 63 2.40 5.22 -17.76
C SER A 63 2.47 6.30 -18.85
N ARG A 64 1.34 6.95 -19.18
CA ARG A 64 1.34 8.10 -20.11
C ARG A 64 2.12 9.29 -19.58
N ARG A 65 1.98 9.63 -18.29
CA ARG A 65 2.76 10.70 -17.66
C ARG A 65 4.24 10.40 -17.74
N LYS A 66 4.66 9.18 -17.43
CA LYS A 66 6.06 8.77 -17.48
C LYS A 66 6.65 8.88 -18.89
N ALA A 67 5.90 8.52 -19.91
CA ALA A 67 6.30 8.69 -21.30
C ALA A 67 6.48 10.18 -21.68
N ALA A 68 5.58 11.06 -21.18
CA ALA A 68 5.66 12.50 -21.41
C ALA A 68 6.79 13.19 -20.61
N GLU A 69 7.15 12.66 -19.42
CA GLU A 69 8.25 13.18 -18.59
C GLU A 69 9.62 13.05 -19.26
N ALA A 70 9.79 12.08 -20.16
CA ALA A 70 11.01 11.91 -20.93
C ALA A 70 11.32 13.14 -21.83
N GLU A 71 10.30 13.98 -22.09
CA GLU A 71 10.39 15.17 -22.92
C GLU A 71 10.38 16.49 -22.11
N ARG A 72 10.30 16.42 -20.76
CA ARG A 72 10.18 17.61 -19.89
C ARG A 72 11.32 17.70 -18.89
N GLU A 73 11.81 18.91 -18.67
CA GLU A 73 12.79 19.22 -17.63
C GLU A 73 12.24 19.16 -16.20
N ASP A 74 10.92 19.33 -16.05
CA ASP A 74 10.21 19.24 -14.76
C ASP A 74 9.97 17.78 -14.35
N ASN A 75 10.85 17.24 -13.57
CA ASN A 75 10.88 15.85 -13.15
C ASN A 75 9.82 15.56 -12.05
N ILE A 76 8.55 15.56 -12.41
CA ILE A 76 7.47 15.02 -11.56
C ILE A 76 7.62 13.49 -11.60
N ARG A 77 8.39 12.92 -10.69
CA ARG A 77 8.67 11.48 -10.64
C ARG A 77 7.45 10.67 -10.20
N ALA A 78 6.46 10.57 -11.09
CA ALA A 78 5.35 9.67 -10.92
C ALA A 78 5.83 8.21 -10.98
N MET A 79 5.22 7.34 -10.19
CA MET A 79 5.47 5.90 -10.29
C MET A 79 4.87 5.37 -11.59
N ASP A 80 5.61 4.53 -12.31
CA ASP A 80 5.06 3.80 -13.46
C ASP A 80 4.40 2.51 -12.98
N ALA A 81 3.08 2.47 -13.00
CA ALA A 81 2.28 1.31 -12.64
C ALA A 81 1.93 0.40 -13.85
N GLY A 82 2.34 0.77 -15.06
CA GLY A 82 1.97 0.04 -16.30
C GLY A 82 2.50 -1.39 -16.39
N LYS A 83 3.43 -1.77 -15.52
CA LYS A 83 4.02 -3.13 -15.49
C LYS A 83 3.58 -3.97 -14.29
N TRP A 84 2.66 -3.50 -13.49
CA TRP A 84 2.26 -4.17 -12.25
C TRP A 84 1.88 -5.64 -12.40
N GLY A 85 1.03 -5.96 -13.34
CA GLY A 85 0.57 -7.33 -13.57
C GLY A 85 1.65 -8.31 -14.05
N LYS A 86 2.89 -7.84 -14.25
CA LYS A 86 4.03 -8.66 -14.71
C LYS A 86 5.08 -8.89 -13.62
N GLN A 87 4.89 -8.29 -12.44
CA GLN A 87 5.85 -8.37 -11.35
C GLN A 87 5.46 -9.46 -10.35
N GLY A 88 6.47 -10.02 -9.68
CA GLY A 88 6.26 -10.94 -8.58
C GLY A 88 5.55 -10.25 -7.41
N GLY A 89 4.75 -11.01 -6.68
CA GLY A 89 4.04 -10.55 -5.51
C GLY A 89 3.39 -11.70 -4.76
N GLY A 90 2.86 -11.41 -3.60
CA GLY A 90 2.21 -12.39 -2.77
C GLY A 90 1.79 -11.79 -1.44
N PHE A 91 1.40 -12.66 -0.53
CA PHE A 91 1.07 -12.24 0.82
C PHE A 91 1.59 -13.24 1.86
N TYR A 92 1.79 -12.73 3.04
CA TYR A 92 2.10 -13.52 4.23
C TYR A 92 0.97 -13.36 5.24
N SER A 93 0.58 -14.49 5.83
CA SER A 93 -0.30 -14.51 7.00
C SER A 93 0.55 -14.76 8.24
N PHE A 94 0.48 -13.84 9.18
CA PHE A 94 1.18 -13.91 10.46
C PHE A 94 0.25 -14.32 11.59
N THR A 95 0.81 -14.57 12.76
CA THR A 95 0.05 -14.77 13.99
C THR A 95 -0.87 -13.59 14.27
N ASN A 96 -1.92 -13.81 15.05
CA ASN A 96 -2.92 -12.80 15.45
C ASN A 96 -3.69 -12.15 14.30
N GLY A 97 -3.70 -12.78 13.11
CA GLY A 97 -4.45 -12.30 11.94
C GLY A 97 -3.80 -11.14 11.20
N HIS A 98 -2.52 -10.82 11.49
CA HIS A 98 -1.79 -9.84 10.71
C HIS A 98 -1.48 -10.38 9.32
N LEU A 99 -1.50 -9.49 8.32
CA LEU A 99 -1.30 -9.83 6.91
C LEU A 99 -0.33 -8.84 6.27
N LEU A 100 0.54 -9.34 5.41
CA LEU A 100 1.37 -8.52 4.55
C LEU A 100 1.07 -8.83 3.10
N LEU A 101 0.57 -7.86 2.35
CA LEU A 101 0.60 -7.87 0.89
C LEU A 101 1.88 -7.20 0.42
N TRP A 102 2.58 -7.83 -0.53
CA TRP A 102 3.78 -7.26 -1.14
C TRP A 102 3.78 -7.47 -2.65
N SER A 103 4.44 -6.58 -3.35
CA SER A 103 4.76 -6.74 -4.77
C SER A 103 6.13 -6.18 -5.09
N GLN A 104 6.78 -6.74 -6.09
CA GLN A 104 8.04 -6.24 -6.60
C GLN A 104 7.82 -4.98 -7.45
N TRP A 105 8.66 -3.97 -7.29
CA TRP A 105 8.66 -2.79 -8.12
C TRP A 105 9.34 -3.03 -9.46
N ALA A 106 8.71 -2.58 -10.55
CA ALA A 106 9.32 -2.58 -11.88
C ALA A 106 10.39 -1.49 -12.03
N ASN A 107 10.22 -0.40 -11.29
CA ASN A 107 11.03 0.82 -11.36
C ASN A 107 11.37 1.34 -9.94
N PRO A 108 12.10 0.57 -9.12
CA PRO A 108 12.43 0.95 -7.75
C PRO A 108 13.22 2.26 -7.67
N GLN A 109 13.94 2.64 -8.74
CA GLN A 109 14.68 3.90 -8.85
C GLN A 109 13.79 5.15 -8.74
N ASP A 110 12.49 5.02 -8.96
CA ASP A 110 11.52 6.12 -8.81
C ASP A 110 10.98 6.25 -7.37
N ARG A 111 11.46 5.42 -6.43
CA ARG A 111 11.09 5.54 -5.02
C ARG A 111 11.94 6.60 -4.30
N PRO A 112 11.35 7.38 -3.38
CA PRO A 112 12.07 8.45 -2.66
C PRO A 112 13.28 7.95 -1.86
N ASN A 113 13.26 6.70 -1.40
CA ASN A 113 14.32 6.09 -0.60
C ASN A 113 15.40 5.36 -1.43
N TYR A 114 15.24 5.26 -2.75
CA TYR A 114 16.18 4.56 -3.62
C TYR A 114 17.64 5.04 -3.52
N PRO A 115 17.93 6.35 -3.38
CA PRO A 115 19.31 6.82 -3.22
C PRO A 115 20.02 6.27 -1.98
N ARG A 116 19.28 5.75 -1.00
CA ARG A 116 19.82 5.17 0.24
C ARG A 116 20.08 3.66 0.16
N ARG A 117 19.86 3.04 -0.99
CA ARG A 117 19.95 1.59 -1.19
C ARG A 117 21.26 0.98 -0.68
N GLU A 118 22.38 1.62 -1.01
CA GLU A 118 23.71 1.12 -0.62
C GLU A 118 23.94 1.22 0.88
N ALA A 119 23.55 2.35 1.49
CA ALA A 119 23.63 2.53 2.94
C ALA A 119 22.75 1.52 3.69
N PHE A 120 21.55 1.19 3.16
CA PHE A 120 20.71 0.14 3.74
C PHE A 120 21.35 -1.25 3.59
N ALA A 121 21.98 -1.53 2.44
CA ALA A 121 22.67 -2.82 2.24
C ALA A 121 23.87 -2.98 3.19
N GLU A 122 24.60 -1.92 3.44
CA GLU A 122 25.71 -1.90 4.40
C GLU A 122 25.21 -2.10 5.83
N LYS A 123 24.13 -1.42 6.23
CA LYS A 123 23.61 -1.43 7.59
C LYS A 123 22.82 -2.70 7.93
N PHE A 124 21.97 -3.18 7.04
CA PHE A 124 21.00 -4.24 7.31
C PHE A 124 21.24 -5.52 6.50
N GLY A 125 22.24 -5.52 5.61
CA GLY A 125 22.49 -6.58 4.65
C GLY A 125 21.61 -6.46 3.39
N LYS A 126 22.13 -6.98 2.26
CA LYS A 126 21.48 -6.88 0.95
C LYS A 126 20.03 -7.41 0.92
N PRO A 127 19.70 -8.58 1.51
CA PRO A 127 18.31 -9.08 1.46
C PRO A 127 17.31 -8.12 2.09
N THR A 128 17.64 -7.52 3.23
CA THR A 128 16.78 -6.55 3.91
C THR A 128 16.65 -5.25 3.11
N ALA A 129 17.77 -4.75 2.57
CA ALA A 129 17.77 -3.56 1.72
C ALA A 129 16.92 -3.76 0.45
N ASP A 130 17.00 -4.93 -0.18
CA ASP A 130 16.15 -5.28 -1.34
C ASP A 130 14.66 -5.26 -0.94
N TRP A 131 14.31 -5.77 0.24
CA TRP A 131 12.93 -5.67 0.77
C TRP A 131 12.50 -4.22 1.02
N MET A 132 13.39 -3.38 1.55
CA MET A 132 13.10 -1.98 1.84
C MET A 132 12.91 -1.13 0.56
N ILE A 133 13.63 -1.45 -0.51
CA ILE A 133 13.72 -0.64 -1.72
C ILE A 133 12.90 -1.21 -2.88
N GLU A 134 13.00 -2.52 -3.13
CA GLU A 134 12.49 -3.13 -4.36
C GLU A 134 11.06 -3.68 -4.20
N ARG A 135 10.50 -3.64 -2.99
CA ARG A 135 9.17 -4.21 -2.73
C ARG A 135 8.24 -3.20 -2.09
N SER A 136 7.00 -3.21 -2.55
CA SER A 136 5.91 -2.55 -1.85
C SER A 136 5.48 -3.40 -0.65
N ARG A 137 4.97 -2.78 0.38
CA ARG A 137 4.50 -3.44 1.59
C ARG A 137 3.21 -2.80 2.08
N ASN A 138 2.17 -3.61 2.18
CA ASN A 138 0.92 -3.25 2.87
C ASN A 138 0.76 -4.18 4.06
N LEU A 139 1.11 -3.71 5.24
CA LEU A 139 0.96 -4.46 6.47
C LEU A 139 -0.40 -4.12 7.11
N CYS A 140 -1.25 -5.12 7.22
CA CYS A 140 -2.44 -5.08 8.06
C CYS A 140 -2.07 -5.52 9.47
N LEU A 141 -2.17 -4.61 10.42
CA LEU A 141 -2.20 -4.92 11.84
C LEU A 141 -3.67 -5.13 12.22
N TYR A 142 -4.10 -6.40 12.18
CA TYR A 142 -5.49 -6.75 12.41
C TYR A 142 -5.98 -6.26 13.78
N PRO A 143 -7.21 -5.70 13.88
CA PRO A 143 -8.25 -5.78 12.84
C PRO A 143 -8.30 -4.58 11.87
N ASN A 144 -7.78 -3.42 12.19
CA ASN A 144 -8.23 -2.18 11.55
C ASN A 144 -7.13 -1.11 11.33
N VAL A 145 -5.87 -1.48 11.42
CA VAL A 145 -4.73 -0.58 11.17
C VAL A 145 -3.93 -1.09 9.99
N TYR A 146 -3.64 -0.21 9.04
CA TYR A 146 -2.69 -0.47 7.97
C TYR A 146 -1.46 0.42 8.11
N LEU A 147 -0.30 -0.19 8.03
CA LEU A 147 0.98 0.48 7.81
C LEU A 147 1.44 0.15 6.40
N MET A 148 1.43 1.16 5.54
CA MET A 148 1.66 0.97 4.11
C MET A 148 2.92 1.70 3.68
N ASP A 149 3.74 1.04 2.88
CA ASP A 149 4.89 1.60 2.18
C ASP A 149 4.86 1.13 0.72
N GLN A 150 4.01 1.78 -0.05
CA GLN A 150 3.78 1.54 -1.48
C GLN A 150 4.10 2.79 -2.31
N PHE A 151 3.04 3.40 -2.89
CA PHE A 151 3.09 4.66 -3.65
C PHE A 151 3.29 5.89 -2.76
N GLY A 152 3.31 5.71 -1.50
CA GLY A 152 3.56 6.63 -0.42
C GLY A 152 3.54 5.85 0.87
N SER A 153 4.13 6.41 1.93
CA SER A 153 4.11 5.79 3.24
C SER A 153 2.99 6.40 4.08
N GLN A 154 2.14 5.55 4.66
CA GLN A 154 0.99 6.01 5.42
C GLN A 154 0.58 5.05 6.53
N ILE A 155 -0.09 5.61 7.53
CA ILE A 155 -0.91 4.88 8.49
C ILE A 155 -2.36 5.09 8.10
N ARG A 156 -3.13 4.02 8.00
CA ARG A 156 -4.57 4.04 7.71
C ARG A 156 -5.33 3.37 8.84
N LEU A 157 -6.34 4.06 9.34
CA LEU A 157 -7.22 3.57 10.40
C LEU A 157 -8.62 3.35 9.86
N LEU A 158 -9.19 2.18 10.10
CA LEU A 158 -10.56 1.85 9.73
C LEU A 158 -11.44 1.93 10.97
N ARG A 159 -12.49 2.74 10.92
CA ARG A 159 -13.46 2.89 11.99
C ARG A 159 -14.85 2.51 11.51
N PRO A 160 -15.40 1.35 11.91
CA PRO A 160 -16.78 1.01 11.61
C PRO A 160 -17.72 2.02 12.27
N LEU A 161 -18.60 2.63 11.49
CA LEU A 161 -19.67 3.50 11.99
C LEU A 161 -20.98 2.72 12.14
N SER A 162 -21.21 1.76 11.24
CA SER A 162 -22.31 0.82 11.26
C SER A 162 -21.95 -0.44 10.48
N VAL A 163 -22.86 -1.38 10.32
CA VAL A 163 -22.68 -2.60 9.51
C VAL A 163 -22.31 -2.28 8.07
N ASN A 164 -22.81 -1.19 7.53
CA ASN A 164 -22.70 -0.80 6.12
C ASN A 164 -22.08 0.61 5.93
N LYS A 165 -21.40 1.13 6.93
CA LYS A 165 -20.73 2.42 6.82
C LYS A 165 -19.41 2.42 7.60
N THR A 166 -18.35 2.84 6.92
CA THR A 166 -17.00 2.89 7.48
C THR A 166 -16.39 4.27 7.28
N GLU A 167 -15.70 4.75 8.30
CA GLU A 167 -14.81 5.91 8.21
C GLU A 167 -13.36 5.45 8.12
N VAL A 168 -12.60 6.10 7.28
CA VAL A 168 -11.17 5.86 7.11
C VAL A 168 -10.39 7.14 7.37
N THR A 169 -9.42 7.09 8.27
CA THR A 169 -8.48 8.20 8.51
C THR A 169 -7.09 7.79 8.08
N ILE A 170 -6.41 8.66 7.34
CA ILE A 170 -5.09 8.43 6.78
C ILE A 170 -4.13 9.52 7.24
N TYR A 171 -2.95 9.09 7.66
CA TYR A 171 -1.82 9.94 7.99
C TYR A 171 -0.65 9.61 7.08
N CYS A 172 -0.16 10.59 6.33
CA CYS A 172 1.08 10.44 5.58
C CYS A 172 2.26 10.43 6.56
N ILE A 173 3.17 9.48 6.41
CA ILE A 173 4.39 9.37 7.21
C ILE A 173 5.62 9.46 6.33
N ALA A 174 6.72 9.91 6.89
CA ALA A 174 7.98 10.07 6.19
C ALA A 174 9.17 9.82 7.11
N PRO A 175 10.30 9.34 6.57
CA PRO A 175 11.56 9.29 7.31
C PRO A 175 12.00 10.70 7.71
N LYS A 176 12.39 10.89 8.97
CA LYS A 176 13.03 12.14 9.42
C LYS A 176 14.37 12.31 8.70
N GLY A 177 14.72 13.56 8.43
CA GLY A 177 15.99 13.92 7.79
C GLY A 177 16.07 13.55 6.31
N GLU A 178 14.99 13.10 5.65
CA GLU A 178 15.02 12.92 4.20
C GLU A 178 15.19 14.27 3.47
N SER A 179 15.80 14.24 2.28
CA SER A 179 16.01 15.46 1.48
C SER A 179 14.68 16.08 1.05
N ALA A 180 14.69 17.41 0.81
CA ALA A 180 13.50 18.12 0.31
C ALA A 180 12.99 17.53 -1.02
N GLN A 181 13.87 17.04 -1.88
CA GLN A 181 13.50 16.38 -3.13
C GLN A 181 12.79 15.04 -2.86
N ALA A 182 13.31 14.18 -1.97
CA ALA A 182 12.69 12.92 -1.60
C ALA A 182 11.32 13.17 -0.94
N ARG A 183 11.23 14.18 -0.07
CA ARG A 183 9.99 14.60 0.56
C ARG A 183 8.94 15.04 -0.46
N SER A 184 9.29 15.90 -1.39
CA SER A 184 8.40 16.36 -2.45
C SER A 184 7.90 15.20 -3.33
N GLN A 185 8.80 14.29 -3.69
CA GLN A 185 8.47 13.10 -4.46
C GLN A 185 7.52 12.17 -3.69
N ARG A 186 7.77 11.94 -2.40
CA ARG A 186 6.91 11.12 -1.53
C ARG A 186 5.50 11.67 -1.44
N ILE A 187 5.37 12.98 -1.17
CA ILE A 187 4.07 13.64 -1.09
C ILE A 187 3.35 13.52 -2.42
N ARG A 188 4.02 13.77 -3.54
CA ARG A 188 3.43 13.67 -4.88
C ARG A 188 2.92 12.26 -5.18
N GLN A 189 3.71 11.23 -4.91
CA GLN A 189 3.31 9.84 -5.13
C GLN A 189 2.14 9.44 -4.23
N TYR A 190 2.14 9.91 -2.97
CA TYR A 190 1.05 9.71 -2.03
C TYR A 190 -0.25 10.35 -2.53
N GLU A 191 -0.22 11.60 -2.98
CA GLU A 191 -1.39 12.34 -3.45
C GLU A 191 -1.93 11.79 -4.78
N ASP A 192 -1.07 11.32 -5.67
CA ASP A 192 -1.50 10.75 -6.95
C ASP A 192 -2.30 9.46 -6.79
N PHE A 193 -2.02 8.66 -5.79
CA PHE A 193 -2.67 7.35 -5.60
C PHE A 193 -3.76 7.38 -4.54
N PHE A 194 -3.43 7.90 -3.35
CA PHE A 194 -4.27 7.76 -2.16
C PHE A 194 -5.26 8.93 -2.00
N ASN A 195 -6.12 8.80 -0.98
CA ASN A 195 -7.20 9.72 -0.65
C ASN A 195 -8.32 9.71 -1.69
N VAL A 196 -9.42 10.37 -1.34
CA VAL A 196 -10.57 10.54 -2.25
C VAL A 196 -10.24 11.44 -3.44
N SER A 197 -9.18 12.20 -3.37
CA SER A 197 -8.66 13.06 -4.45
C SER A 197 -7.61 12.38 -5.33
N GLY A 198 -7.11 11.20 -4.92
CA GLY A 198 -6.18 10.41 -5.71
C GLY A 198 -6.86 9.66 -6.84
N MET A 199 -6.08 9.00 -7.67
CA MET A 199 -6.61 8.29 -8.84
C MET A 199 -7.04 6.85 -8.56
N ALA A 200 -6.68 6.28 -7.41
CA ALA A 200 -6.94 4.87 -7.11
C ALA A 200 -7.97 4.65 -6.00
N THR A 201 -7.92 5.41 -4.92
CA THR A 201 -8.87 5.22 -3.82
C THR A 201 -10.34 5.39 -4.23
N PRO A 202 -10.74 6.35 -5.07
CA PRO A 202 -12.13 6.45 -5.51
C PRO A 202 -12.66 5.22 -6.22
N ASP A 203 -11.81 4.53 -6.99
CA ASP A 203 -12.19 3.29 -7.66
C ASP A 203 -12.52 2.20 -6.63
N ASP A 204 -11.68 2.03 -5.59
CA ASP A 204 -11.94 1.11 -4.48
C ASP A 204 -13.26 1.42 -3.76
N LEU A 205 -13.54 2.70 -3.49
CA LEU A 205 -14.73 3.11 -2.74
C LEU A 205 -16.02 2.74 -3.48
N GLU A 206 -16.03 2.88 -4.80
CA GLU A 206 -17.19 2.49 -5.63
C GLU A 206 -17.35 0.97 -5.63
N GLU A 207 -16.25 0.22 -5.73
CA GLU A 207 -16.30 -1.24 -5.65
C GLU A 207 -16.81 -1.72 -4.28
N PHE A 208 -16.39 -1.09 -3.18
CA PHE A 208 -16.93 -1.43 -1.85
C PHE A 208 -18.43 -1.18 -1.75
N ARG A 209 -18.91 -0.07 -2.30
CA ARG A 209 -20.33 0.25 -2.35
C ARG A 209 -21.10 -0.80 -3.16
N ALA A 210 -20.58 -1.19 -4.32
CA ALA A 210 -21.18 -2.19 -5.19
C ALA A 210 -21.19 -3.59 -4.54
N CYS A 211 -20.09 -4.01 -3.91
CA CYS A 211 -19.99 -5.26 -3.17
C CYS A 211 -20.98 -5.29 -2.00
N GLN A 212 -21.06 -4.21 -1.23
CA GLN A 212 -22.03 -4.11 -0.12
C GLN A 212 -23.47 -4.25 -0.61
N ALA A 213 -23.81 -3.64 -1.72
CA ALA A 213 -25.14 -3.79 -2.33
C ALA A 213 -25.36 -5.22 -2.82
N GLY A 214 -24.36 -5.85 -3.41
CA GLY A 214 -24.41 -7.24 -3.87
C GLY A 214 -24.65 -8.24 -2.73
N PHE A 215 -24.05 -8.01 -1.57
CA PHE A 215 -24.23 -8.87 -0.39
C PHE A 215 -25.64 -8.83 0.20
N ALA A 216 -26.44 -7.82 -0.11
CA ALA A 216 -27.85 -7.79 0.25
C ALA A 216 -28.70 -8.73 -0.63
N GLY A 217 -28.17 -9.23 -1.72
CA GLY A 217 -28.83 -10.18 -2.62
C GLY A 217 -28.86 -11.59 -2.04
N SER A 218 -29.92 -12.35 -2.32
CA SER A 218 -30.10 -13.72 -1.86
C SER A 218 -29.64 -14.80 -2.85
N ALA A 219 -29.24 -14.40 -4.05
CA ALA A 219 -28.93 -15.34 -5.15
C ALA A 219 -27.64 -16.13 -4.93
N SER A 220 -26.68 -15.58 -4.20
CA SER A 220 -25.41 -16.24 -3.88
C SER A 220 -25.00 -15.91 -2.44
N PRO A 221 -25.29 -16.79 -1.46
CA PRO A 221 -24.98 -16.54 -0.06
C PRO A 221 -23.48 -16.72 0.27
N TRP A 222 -22.69 -17.23 -0.66
CA TRP A 222 -21.27 -17.55 -0.45
C TRP A 222 -20.37 -16.93 -1.50
N ASN A 223 -19.20 -16.48 -1.06
CA ASN A 223 -18.09 -16.10 -1.95
C ASN A 223 -17.03 -17.20 -1.97
N ASP A 224 -16.43 -17.43 -3.14
CA ASP A 224 -15.27 -18.30 -3.26
C ASP A 224 -13.98 -17.52 -2.91
N MET A 225 -13.33 -17.96 -1.82
CA MET A 225 -12.07 -17.40 -1.33
C MET A 225 -10.85 -18.28 -1.67
N CYS A 226 -10.99 -19.25 -2.59
CA CYS A 226 -9.95 -20.23 -2.91
C CYS A 226 -8.90 -19.71 -3.91
N ARG A 227 -9.03 -18.49 -4.43
CA ARG A 227 -8.06 -17.93 -5.39
C ARG A 227 -6.65 -17.94 -4.81
N GLY A 228 -5.70 -18.54 -5.53
CA GLY A 228 -4.31 -18.66 -5.10
C GLY A 228 -4.00 -19.79 -4.12
N ALA A 229 -4.99 -20.54 -3.65
CA ALA A 229 -4.79 -21.61 -2.65
C ALA A 229 -3.81 -22.71 -3.11
N THR A 230 -3.68 -22.93 -4.42
CA THR A 230 -2.72 -23.89 -4.98
C THR A 230 -1.27 -23.41 -4.98
N HIS A 231 -1.02 -22.15 -4.66
CA HIS A 231 0.31 -21.53 -4.64
C HIS A 231 0.81 -21.23 -3.23
N TRP A 232 0.20 -21.82 -2.23
CA TRP A 232 0.64 -21.64 -0.85
C TRP A 232 1.97 -22.33 -0.60
N VAL A 233 2.90 -21.58 0.01
CA VAL A 233 4.17 -22.08 0.50
C VAL A 233 4.14 -21.97 2.02
N LYS A 234 4.35 -23.10 2.70
CA LYS A 234 4.36 -23.16 4.18
C LYS A 234 5.73 -22.79 4.70
N GLY A 235 5.78 -21.81 5.60
CA GLY A 235 7.00 -21.45 6.32
C GLY A 235 8.08 -20.79 5.45
N ALA A 236 7.69 -19.96 4.49
CA ALA A 236 8.63 -19.17 3.69
C ALA A 236 9.18 -17.98 4.47
#